data_fbda0329b87ef2bfee75989fd491fa00
#
_entry.id   fbda0329b87ef2bfee75989fd491fa00
#
_cell.length_a   1.000
_cell.length_b   1.000
_cell.length_c   1.000
_cell.angle_alpha   90.00
_cell.angle_beta   90.00
_cell.angle_gamma   90.00
#
_symmetry.space_group_name_H-M   'P 1'
#
loop_
_entity.id
_entity.type
_entity.pdbx_description
1 polymer ?
#
loop_
_entity_poly.entity_id
_entity_poly.type
_entity_poly.pdbx_seq_one_letter_code
_entity_poly.pdbx_strand_id
1 'polypeptide(L)'
;MVNIVAQRTEGQPNGLLNLVRAAAGALPFIPRNGGLPDRTVTVEGLAIDPVNVAEYAAVTGLRFGDTVPLTYPFALTFPSVMSLVSGFDFPFAAMGSVHIENRITQHQPISVTDTVDVAVHAENLREHRKGLLVDLVTDIKVGND
;
A
#
# COMPACT_ATOMS: atom_id res chain seq x y z
N MET A 1 10.36 23.28 -1.28
CA MET A 1 9.33 23.04 -0.25
C MET A 1 8.28 22.18 -0.92
N VAL A 2 8.30 20.87 -0.67
CA VAL A 2 7.36 19.93 -1.28
C VAL A 2 6.10 19.96 -0.41
N ASN A 3 4.97 20.43 -0.95
CA ASN A 3 3.69 20.35 -0.25
C ASN A 3 3.15 18.92 -0.42
N ILE A 4 3.35 18.09 0.58
CA ILE A 4 2.75 16.75 0.65
C ILE A 4 1.30 16.95 1.11
N VAL A 5 0.35 16.70 0.22
CA VAL A 5 -1.06 16.64 0.61
C VAL A 5 -1.33 15.24 1.15
N ALA A 6 -1.28 15.08 2.46
CA ALA A 6 -1.68 13.85 3.12
C ALA A 6 -3.22 13.71 3.04
N GLN A 7 -3.69 12.61 2.50
CA GLN A 7 -5.10 12.25 2.56
C GLN A 7 -5.32 11.35 3.77
N ARG A 8 -5.83 11.92 4.85
CA ARG A 8 -6.17 11.16 6.07
C ARG A 8 -7.41 10.33 5.81
N THR A 9 -7.35 9.05 6.06
CA THR A 9 -8.47 8.13 5.96
C THR A 9 -8.69 7.48 7.32
N GLU A 10 -9.89 7.59 7.89
CA GLU A 10 -10.29 6.81 9.05
C GLU A 10 -10.52 5.36 8.60
N GLY A 11 -9.67 4.45 9.05
CA GLY A 11 -9.70 3.04 8.68
C GLY A 11 -9.06 2.73 7.31
N GLN A 12 -9.04 1.45 6.96
CA GLN A 12 -8.50 0.97 5.68
C GLN A 12 -9.33 1.49 4.50
N PRO A 13 -8.69 1.92 3.40
CA PRO A 13 -9.38 2.27 2.17
C PRO A 13 -10.27 1.13 1.67
N ASN A 14 -11.47 1.46 1.20
CA ASN A 14 -12.43 0.47 0.70
C ASN A 14 -11.90 -0.24 -0.55
N GLY A 15 -11.61 -1.55 -0.44
CA GLY A 15 -11.05 -2.36 -1.52
C GLY A 15 -11.93 -2.41 -2.77
N LEU A 16 -13.27 -2.41 -2.60
CA LEU A 16 -14.21 -2.38 -3.72
C LEU A 16 -14.14 -1.05 -4.49
N LEU A 17 -14.07 0.07 -3.77
CA LEU A 17 -13.91 1.39 -4.40
C LEU A 17 -12.60 1.50 -5.16
N ASN A 18 -11.51 0.96 -4.61
CA ASN A 18 -10.22 0.93 -5.26
C ASN A 18 -10.25 0.05 -6.52
N LEU A 19 -10.95 -1.07 -6.50
CA LEU A 19 -11.14 -1.93 -7.67
C LEU A 19 -11.93 -1.22 -8.78
N VAL A 20 -13.02 -0.52 -8.43
CA VAL A 20 -13.81 0.27 -9.38
C VAL A 20 -12.97 1.40 -10.00
N ARG A 21 -12.17 2.11 -9.18
CA ARG A 21 -11.26 3.15 -9.67
C ARG A 21 -10.17 2.59 -10.59
N ALA A 22 -9.59 1.45 -10.24
CA ALA A 22 -8.57 0.78 -11.06
C ALA A 22 -9.15 0.36 -12.40
N ALA A 23 -10.36 -0.20 -12.43
CA ALA A 23 -11.05 -0.58 -13.65
C ALA A 23 -11.42 0.64 -14.52
N ALA A 24 -11.96 1.71 -13.92
CA ALA A 24 -12.25 2.96 -14.62
C ALA A 24 -10.97 3.61 -15.17
N GLY A 25 -9.87 3.57 -14.40
CA GLY A 25 -8.58 4.10 -14.82
C GLY A 25 -7.90 3.32 -15.96
N ALA A 26 -8.36 2.12 -16.28
CA ALA A 26 -7.90 1.36 -17.45
C ALA A 26 -8.52 1.84 -18.78
N LEU A 27 -9.52 2.72 -18.73
CA LEU A 27 -10.14 3.24 -19.94
C LEU A 27 -9.17 4.19 -20.70
N PRO A 28 -9.01 4.02 -22.03
CA PRO A 28 -8.01 4.74 -22.83
C PRO A 28 -8.25 6.24 -22.98
N PHE A 29 -9.40 6.74 -22.50
CA PHE A 29 -9.82 8.14 -22.66
C PHE A 29 -9.56 9.00 -21.43
N ILE A 30 -9.01 8.44 -20.34
CA ILE A 30 -8.72 9.22 -19.14
C ILE A 30 -7.27 9.75 -19.24
N PRO A 31 -7.10 11.08 -19.40
CA PRO A 31 -5.78 11.68 -19.41
C PRO A 31 -5.13 11.49 -18.03
N ARG A 32 -3.86 11.11 -18.01
CA ARG A 32 -3.07 10.95 -16.79
C ARG A 32 -1.96 11.97 -16.78
N ASN A 33 -1.67 12.51 -15.60
CA ASN A 33 -0.51 13.36 -15.42
C ASN A 33 0.75 12.48 -15.56
N GLY A 34 1.72 12.95 -16.34
CA GLY A 34 2.96 12.20 -16.59
C GLY A 34 3.93 12.14 -15.40
N GLY A 35 3.57 12.69 -14.23
CA GLY A 35 4.36 12.70 -13.00
C GLY A 35 3.73 11.87 -11.87
N LEU A 36 4.50 11.66 -10.80
CA LEU A 36 4.00 11.02 -9.58
C LEU A 36 3.07 11.99 -8.82
N PRO A 37 2.03 11.46 -8.13
CA PRO A 37 1.26 12.28 -7.21
C PRO A 37 2.10 12.66 -5.98
N ASP A 38 1.98 13.91 -5.54
CA ASP A 38 2.64 14.41 -4.32
C ASP A 38 1.92 14.00 -3.02
N ARG A 39 0.87 13.18 -3.13
CA ARG A 39 0.09 12.75 -1.97
C ARG A 39 0.65 11.50 -1.32
N THR A 40 0.53 11.45 0.00
CA THR A 40 0.72 10.25 0.82
C THR A 40 -0.64 9.75 1.30
N VAL A 41 -0.88 8.46 1.22
CA VAL A 41 -2.06 7.81 1.83
C VAL A 41 -1.68 7.39 3.24
N THR A 42 -2.36 7.94 4.24
CA THR A 42 -2.11 7.64 5.66
C THR A 42 -3.31 6.94 6.28
N VAL A 43 -3.04 5.97 7.14
CA VAL A 43 -4.02 5.30 8.02
C VAL A 43 -3.42 5.30 9.41
N GLU A 44 -4.10 5.88 10.38
CA GLU A 44 -3.65 5.96 11.77
C GLU A 44 -4.42 4.95 12.63
N GLY A 45 -3.73 4.35 13.61
CA GLY A 45 -4.35 3.47 14.61
C GLY A 45 -4.97 2.21 14.01
N LEU A 46 -4.40 1.67 12.93
CA LEU A 46 -4.87 0.43 12.32
C LEU A 46 -4.60 -0.75 13.25
N ALA A 47 -5.66 -1.32 13.81
CA ALA A 47 -5.54 -2.50 14.67
C ALA A 47 -5.18 -3.74 13.84
N ILE A 48 -4.27 -4.54 14.36
CA ILE A 48 -3.99 -5.87 13.83
C ILE A 48 -5.06 -6.82 14.34
N ASP A 49 -5.68 -7.57 13.43
CA ASP A 49 -6.64 -8.60 13.76
C ASP A 49 -5.94 -9.97 13.85
N PRO A 50 -5.82 -10.56 15.05
CA PRO A 50 -5.18 -11.87 15.23
C PRO A 50 -5.83 -12.99 14.40
N VAL A 51 -7.15 -12.90 14.15
CA VAL A 51 -7.84 -13.89 13.31
C VAL A 51 -7.36 -13.79 11.87
N ASN A 52 -7.28 -12.58 11.35
CA ASN A 52 -6.76 -12.36 9.99
C ASN A 52 -5.28 -12.77 9.86
N VAL A 53 -4.46 -12.52 10.89
CA VAL A 53 -3.06 -13.01 10.92
C VAL A 53 -3.01 -14.54 10.89
N ALA A 54 -3.87 -15.23 11.65
CA ALA A 54 -3.94 -16.68 11.67
C ALA A 54 -4.37 -17.27 10.31
N GLU A 55 -5.36 -16.67 9.66
CA GLU A 55 -5.80 -17.04 8.32
C GLU A 55 -4.68 -16.84 7.28
N TYR A 56 -3.99 -15.68 7.34
CA TYR A 56 -2.84 -15.40 6.49
C TYR A 56 -1.73 -16.43 6.67
N ALA A 57 -1.38 -16.74 7.93
CA ALA A 57 -0.37 -17.74 8.25
C ALA A 57 -0.75 -19.14 7.71
N ALA A 58 -2.02 -19.53 7.84
CA ALA A 58 -2.52 -20.82 7.34
C ALA A 58 -2.42 -20.92 5.81
N VAL A 59 -2.81 -19.86 5.08
CA VAL A 59 -2.78 -19.85 3.60
C VAL A 59 -1.35 -19.82 3.07
N THR A 60 -0.44 -19.09 3.74
CA THR A 60 0.95 -18.93 3.31
C THR A 60 1.89 -20.02 3.82
N GLY A 61 1.42 -20.91 4.70
CA GLY A 61 2.26 -21.94 5.34
C GLY A 61 3.23 -21.37 6.37
N LEU A 62 3.02 -20.13 6.83
CA LEU A 62 3.83 -19.48 7.85
C LEU A 62 3.31 -19.83 9.24
N ARG A 63 4.19 -19.67 10.25
CA ARG A 63 3.81 -19.94 11.63
C ARG A 63 3.02 -18.76 12.21
N PHE A 64 1.87 -19.06 12.83
CA PHE A 64 1.15 -18.14 13.70
C PHE A 64 1.79 -18.11 15.09
N GLY A 65 1.91 -16.93 15.70
CA GLY A 65 2.48 -16.73 17.03
C GLY A 65 2.10 -15.34 17.58
N ASP A 66 2.83 -14.88 18.58
CA ASP A 66 2.57 -13.58 19.24
C ASP A 66 2.99 -12.38 18.39
N THR A 67 3.74 -12.62 17.32
CA THR A 67 4.17 -11.59 16.36
C THR A 67 3.68 -11.93 14.96
N VAL A 68 3.42 -10.90 14.18
CA VAL A 68 2.97 -11.09 12.79
C VAL A 68 4.12 -11.62 11.91
N PRO A 69 3.83 -12.49 10.92
CA PRO A 69 4.83 -12.89 9.93
C PRO A 69 5.40 -11.68 9.19
N LEU A 70 6.70 -11.71 8.85
CA LEU A 70 7.42 -10.60 8.19
C LEU A 70 6.70 -10.04 6.97
N THR A 71 6.02 -10.87 6.20
CA THR A 71 5.32 -10.49 4.98
C THR A 71 3.86 -10.03 5.20
N TYR A 72 3.32 -10.24 6.39
CA TYR A 72 1.93 -9.84 6.71
C TYR A 72 1.69 -8.33 6.60
N PRO A 73 2.60 -7.44 7.06
CA PRO A 73 2.41 -6.01 6.94
C PRO A 73 2.19 -5.55 5.49
N PHE A 74 2.82 -6.20 4.50
CA PHE A 74 2.56 -5.91 3.09
C PHE A 74 1.10 -6.25 2.70
N ALA A 75 0.57 -7.39 3.13
CA ALA A 75 -0.81 -7.77 2.88
C ALA A 75 -1.79 -6.82 3.60
N LEU A 76 -1.50 -6.47 4.85
CA LEU A 76 -2.30 -5.55 5.66
C LEU A 76 -2.42 -4.17 5.00
N THR A 77 -1.34 -3.65 4.41
CA THR A 77 -1.28 -2.30 3.84
C THR A 77 -1.65 -2.25 2.36
N PHE A 78 -1.90 -3.38 1.73
CA PHE A 78 -2.21 -3.47 0.30
C PHE A 78 -3.41 -2.60 -0.13
N PRO A 79 -4.51 -2.47 0.65
CA PRO A 79 -5.61 -1.55 0.32
C PRO A 79 -5.16 -0.08 0.22
N SER A 80 -4.21 0.35 1.06
CA SER A 80 -3.64 1.71 1.02
C SER A 80 -2.77 1.92 -0.22
N VAL A 81 -1.96 0.91 -0.58
CA VAL A 81 -1.19 0.90 -1.83
C VAL A 81 -2.15 1.00 -3.03
N MET A 82 -3.21 0.20 -3.05
CA MET A 82 -4.22 0.23 -4.12
C MET A 82 -4.96 1.57 -4.19
N SER A 83 -5.20 2.23 -3.05
CA SER A 83 -5.79 3.58 -3.03
C SER A 83 -4.89 4.62 -3.69
N LEU A 84 -3.57 4.49 -3.53
CA LEU A 84 -2.60 5.36 -4.18
C LEU A 84 -2.55 5.12 -5.69
N VAL A 85 -2.33 3.89 -6.13
CA VAL A 85 -2.09 3.57 -7.55
C VAL A 85 -3.36 3.58 -8.40
N SER A 86 -4.55 3.45 -7.81
CA SER A 86 -5.83 3.56 -8.52
C SER A 86 -6.28 5.00 -8.75
N GLY A 87 -5.57 5.98 -8.19
CA GLY A 87 -5.85 7.41 -8.41
C GLY A 87 -5.70 7.81 -9.88
N PHE A 88 -6.52 8.75 -10.33
CA PHE A 88 -6.41 9.29 -11.70
C PHE A 88 -5.19 10.19 -11.88
N ASP A 89 -4.60 10.64 -10.78
CA ASP A 89 -3.35 11.40 -10.70
C ASP A 89 -2.09 10.52 -10.80
N PHE A 90 -2.26 9.17 -10.80
CA PHE A 90 -1.15 8.25 -10.97
C PHE A 90 -0.74 8.15 -12.46
N PRO A 91 0.56 8.09 -12.81
CA PRO A 91 1.05 8.22 -14.19
C PRO A 91 0.61 7.10 -15.14
N PHE A 92 0.22 5.94 -14.61
CA PHE A 92 -0.27 4.81 -15.41
C PHE A 92 -1.42 4.09 -14.69
N ALA A 93 -2.14 3.24 -15.42
CA ALA A 93 -3.23 2.47 -14.86
C ALA A 93 -2.70 1.35 -13.93
N ALA A 94 -3.34 1.17 -12.77
CA ALA A 94 -3.05 0.02 -11.91
C ALA A 94 -3.31 -1.31 -12.63
N MET A 95 -4.36 -1.37 -13.45
CA MET A 95 -4.65 -2.51 -14.31
C MET A 95 -3.58 -2.67 -15.39
N GLY A 96 -2.99 -3.86 -15.44
CA GLY A 96 -1.90 -4.17 -16.37
C GLY A 96 -0.50 -3.89 -15.80
N SER A 97 -0.40 -3.30 -14.62
CA SER A 97 0.88 -3.16 -13.91
C SER A 97 1.32 -4.52 -13.33
N VAL A 98 2.62 -4.73 -13.26
CA VAL A 98 3.23 -5.96 -12.74
C VAL A 98 4.12 -5.61 -11.55
N HIS A 99 3.91 -6.29 -10.43
CA HIS A 99 4.78 -6.20 -9.28
C HIS A 99 6.04 -7.04 -9.53
N ILE A 100 7.20 -6.41 -9.62
CA ILE A 100 8.45 -7.07 -10.03
C ILE A 100 9.43 -7.32 -8.89
N GLU A 101 9.35 -6.54 -7.81
CA GLU A 101 10.23 -6.68 -6.65
C GLU A 101 9.48 -6.26 -5.38
N ASN A 102 9.77 -6.93 -4.27
CA ASN A 102 9.34 -6.51 -2.94
C ASN A 102 10.54 -6.57 -1.98
N ARG A 103 10.76 -5.48 -1.23
CA ARG A 103 11.80 -5.39 -0.21
C ARG A 103 11.15 -4.99 1.10
N ILE A 104 11.30 -5.84 2.12
CA ILE A 104 10.77 -5.61 3.46
C ILE A 104 11.95 -5.50 4.42
N THR A 105 12.01 -4.39 5.15
CA THR A 105 12.97 -4.19 6.24
C THR A 105 12.19 -4.03 7.53
N GLN A 106 12.40 -4.91 8.47
CA GLN A 106 11.76 -4.87 9.78
C GLN A 106 12.81 -4.51 10.83
N HIS A 107 12.60 -3.42 11.55
CA HIS A 107 13.50 -2.94 12.61
C HIS A 107 13.15 -3.53 13.97
N GLN A 108 11.86 -3.83 14.19
CA GLN A 108 11.36 -4.47 15.41
C GLN A 108 10.17 -5.39 15.10
N PRO A 109 9.97 -6.47 15.87
CA PRO A 109 8.78 -7.30 15.72
C PRO A 109 7.51 -6.51 15.98
N ILE A 110 6.43 -6.84 15.25
CA ILE A 110 5.09 -6.29 15.44
C ILE A 110 4.25 -7.36 16.13
N SER A 111 3.63 -7.04 17.27
CA SER A 111 2.74 -7.96 17.97
C SER A 111 1.40 -8.08 17.25
N VAL A 112 0.74 -9.24 17.38
CA VAL A 112 -0.64 -9.45 16.90
C VAL A 112 -1.67 -8.59 17.64
N THR A 113 -1.29 -7.93 18.74
CA THR A 113 -2.14 -7.03 19.52
C THR A 113 -1.81 -5.56 19.31
N ASP A 114 -0.82 -5.24 18.47
CA ASP A 114 -0.43 -3.86 18.22
C ASP A 114 -1.45 -3.13 17.33
N THR A 115 -1.40 -1.82 17.40
CA THR A 115 -1.93 -0.90 16.40
C THR A 115 -0.77 -0.29 15.63
N VAL A 116 -0.97 -0.02 14.36
CA VAL A 116 0.07 0.55 13.50
C VAL A 116 -0.44 1.78 12.76
N ASP A 117 0.45 2.73 12.56
CA ASP A 117 0.24 3.84 11.64
C ASP A 117 0.95 3.52 10.33
N VAL A 118 0.25 3.79 9.24
CA VAL A 118 0.69 3.45 7.88
C VAL A 118 0.77 4.71 7.04
N ALA A 119 1.86 4.87 6.31
CA ALA A 119 2.00 5.92 5.30
C ALA A 119 2.50 5.31 3.99
N VAL A 120 1.78 5.55 2.89
CA VAL A 120 2.12 5.02 1.56
C VAL A 120 2.30 6.18 0.58
N HIS A 121 3.44 6.21 -0.10
CA HIS A 121 3.73 7.17 -1.15
C HIS A 121 4.43 6.51 -2.34
N ALA A 122 4.55 7.25 -3.44
CA ALA A 122 5.24 6.80 -4.64
C ALA A 122 6.48 7.66 -4.88
N GLU A 123 7.57 7.03 -5.30
CA GLU A 123 8.81 7.72 -5.64
C GLU A 123 9.55 7.07 -6.82
N ASN A 124 10.63 7.69 -7.27
CA ASN A 124 11.56 7.12 -8.26
C ASN A 124 10.90 6.66 -9.56
N LEU A 125 9.97 7.47 -10.11
CA LEU A 125 9.44 7.21 -11.46
C LEU A 125 10.57 7.24 -12.48
N ARG A 126 10.75 6.13 -13.20
CA ARG A 126 11.84 5.98 -14.15
C ARG A 126 11.45 5.13 -15.34
N GLU A 127 12.18 5.29 -16.43
CA GLU A 127 12.02 4.46 -17.62
C GLU A 127 12.52 3.03 -17.38
N HIS A 128 11.80 2.09 -17.97
CA HIS A 128 12.17 0.69 -18.03
C HIS A 128 11.92 0.18 -19.47
N ARG A 129 12.68 -0.82 -19.91
CA ARG A 129 12.59 -1.39 -21.29
C ARG A 129 11.17 -1.82 -21.71
N LYS A 130 10.26 -2.02 -20.77
CA LYS A 130 8.86 -2.43 -21.01
C LYS A 130 7.83 -1.39 -20.58
N GLY A 131 8.24 -0.16 -20.29
CA GLY A 131 7.35 0.91 -19.86
C GLY A 131 7.93 1.78 -18.76
N LEU A 132 7.13 2.11 -17.75
CA LEU A 132 7.54 2.91 -16.60
C LEU A 132 7.67 2.04 -15.35
N LEU A 133 8.61 2.38 -14.50
CA LEU A 133 8.84 1.76 -13.20
C LEU A 133 8.69 2.82 -12.10
N VAL A 134 8.06 2.43 -11.01
CA VAL A 134 7.87 3.28 -9.83
C VAL A 134 8.13 2.47 -8.57
N ASP A 135 8.65 3.10 -7.54
CA ASP A 135 8.77 2.51 -6.23
C ASP A 135 7.60 2.98 -5.36
N LEU A 136 6.89 2.02 -4.74
CA LEU A 136 5.83 2.28 -3.79
C LEU A 136 6.40 2.02 -2.39
N VAL A 137 6.55 3.09 -1.62
CA VAL A 137 7.11 3.03 -0.27
C VAL A 137 5.98 2.97 0.73
N THR A 138 6.07 2.03 1.67
CA THR A 138 5.13 1.88 2.77
C THR A 138 5.91 1.92 4.08
N ASP A 139 5.70 2.96 4.85
CA ASP A 139 6.21 3.10 6.21
C ASP A 139 5.15 2.63 7.20
N ILE A 140 5.57 1.79 8.15
CA ILE A 140 4.70 1.25 9.21
C ILE A 140 5.36 1.53 10.54
N LYS A 141 4.63 2.20 11.44
CA LYS A 141 5.06 2.50 12.80
C LYS A 141 4.15 1.80 13.80
N VAL A 142 4.73 1.21 14.83
CA VAL A 142 4.01 0.56 15.93
C VAL A 142 3.83 1.57 17.05
N GLY A 143 2.59 1.73 17.53
CA GLY A 143 2.27 2.60 18.66
C GLY A 143 2.19 4.09 18.27
N ASN A 144 1.77 4.89 19.24
CA ASN A 144 1.65 6.35 19.14
C ASN A 144 2.93 7.05 19.67
N ASP A 145 4.11 6.58 19.29
CA ASP A 145 5.37 7.24 19.65
C ASP A 145 5.85 8.17 18.53
#